data_c6f92744589726f8b0093542198ca988
#
_entry.id   c6f92744589726f8b0093542198ca988
#
_cell.length_a   1.000
_cell.length_b   1.000
_cell.length_c   1.000
_cell.angle_alpha   90.00
_cell.angle_beta   90.00
_cell.angle_gamma   90.00
#
_symmetry.space_group_name_H-M   'P 1'
#
loop_
_entity.id
_entity.type
_entity.pdbx_description
1 polymer ?
#
loop_
_entity_poly.entity_id
_entity_poly.type
_entity_poly.pdbx_seq_one_letter_code
_entity_poly.pdbx_strand_id
1 'polypeptide(L)'
;MSAARTTSARTTDVIVIGAGIVGCAVAYFATAAGLSVTVIDRDLPASGTSSRCEGNLLVSDKELGPELALTQYSLGLWTGELAEFAARWEFEAKGGIIVASRESSVASLNRVTRAQRSFGINAIALDPDQLREREPHITPAALGAAYYPEDSQVQPMLAAGHLLALAVDRGATVVTGAPVTEVVRTGDRITGVRTPAGDFAAAHIVNAAGTWAPEVAALAHVDVPVLPRRGFVMVTEPLPPMIGHKVYAAEYIDNVGSSSDGLQASPVVEGTPAGTILIGSSRERVGFDTTVSTAALGLIARNAAALFPFLATTRILRHYHGFRPYSPDHLPVIGPDPRAPGLWHACGHEGAGIGLSVGTGKLLAQAMTGAEADLDLTPFAPERFAAGPPATEPAPAAATTIPQEETA
;
A
#
# COMPACT_ATOMS: atom_id res chain seq x y z
N MET A 1 -8.99 50.10 -4.06
CA MET A 1 -8.43 49.26 -5.12
C MET A 1 -7.20 48.58 -4.58
N SER A 2 -7.35 47.34 -4.11
CA SER A 2 -6.22 46.53 -3.62
C SER A 2 -5.47 45.98 -4.83
N ALA A 3 -4.20 46.35 -5.00
CA ALA A 3 -3.35 45.80 -6.03
C ALA A 3 -3.16 44.29 -5.74
N ALA A 4 -3.70 43.43 -6.63
CA ALA A 4 -3.42 42.02 -6.61
C ALA A 4 -1.89 41.86 -6.76
N ARG A 5 -1.21 41.38 -5.72
CA ARG A 5 0.18 40.94 -5.78
C ARG A 5 0.21 39.71 -6.68
N THR A 6 0.56 39.90 -7.93
CA THR A 6 1.00 38.80 -8.80
C THR A 6 2.30 38.24 -8.22
N THR A 7 2.20 37.28 -7.29
CA THR A 7 3.34 36.43 -6.94
C THR A 7 3.61 35.56 -8.17
N SER A 8 4.80 35.69 -8.74
CA SER A 8 5.23 34.78 -9.82
C SER A 8 5.12 33.34 -9.31
N ALA A 9 4.51 32.47 -10.13
CA ALA A 9 4.40 31.05 -9.79
C ALA A 9 5.80 30.46 -9.54
N ARG A 10 5.96 29.67 -8.50
CA ARG A 10 7.18 28.91 -8.26
C ARG A 10 7.25 27.78 -9.29
N THR A 11 8.33 27.71 -10.03
CA THR A 11 8.46 26.79 -11.17
C THR A 11 9.44 25.67 -10.81
N THR A 12 9.04 24.43 -11.07
CA THR A 12 9.85 23.20 -10.95
C THR A 12 9.57 22.30 -12.16
N ASP A 13 10.34 21.24 -12.37
CA ASP A 13 10.07 20.25 -13.41
C ASP A 13 8.87 19.37 -13.03
N VAL A 14 8.79 19.00 -11.74
CA VAL A 14 7.77 18.09 -11.22
C VAL A 14 7.09 18.66 -9.99
N ILE A 15 5.76 18.62 -9.96
CA ILE A 15 4.97 18.79 -8.75
C ILE A 15 4.43 17.42 -8.36
N VAL A 16 4.64 17.00 -7.11
CA VAL A 16 4.06 15.79 -6.52
C VAL A 16 2.96 16.20 -5.53
N ILE A 17 1.74 15.79 -5.79
CA ILE A 17 0.58 16.03 -4.92
C ILE A 17 0.40 14.83 -4.00
N GLY A 18 0.76 15.00 -2.72
CA GLY A 18 0.74 13.97 -1.68
C GLY A 18 2.15 13.58 -1.25
N ALA A 19 2.42 13.71 0.06
CA ALA A 19 3.66 13.33 0.72
C ALA A 19 3.51 12.00 1.50
N GLY A 20 2.70 11.07 0.99
CA GLY A 20 2.70 9.68 1.39
C GLY A 20 3.93 8.94 0.85
N ILE A 21 4.12 7.66 1.22
CA ILE A 21 5.30 6.88 0.81
C ILE A 21 5.51 6.90 -0.71
N VAL A 22 4.45 6.79 -1.51
CA VAL A 22 4.53 6.77 -2.97
C VAL A 22 5.00 8.13 -3.49
N GLY A 23 4.42 9.23 -3.01
CA GLY A 23 4.85 10.58 -3.40
C GLY A 23 6.28 10.90 -2.95
N CYS A 24 6.69 10.43 -1.75
CA CYS A 24 8.07 10.57 -1.27
C CYS A 24 9.06 9.78 -2.15
N ALA A 25 8.69 8.58 -2.60
CA ALA A 25 9.50 7.79 -3.52
C ALA A 25 9.61 8.45 -4.90
N VAL A 26 8.49 8.98 -5.45
CA VAL A 26 8.53 9.77 -6.69
C VAL A 26 9.47 10.97 -6.55
N ALA A 27 9.39 11.72 -5.46
CA ALA A 27 10.26 12.87 -5.22
C ALA A 27 11.73 12.46 -5.13
N TYR A 28 12.04 11.36 -4.43
CA TYR A 28 13.39 10.83 -4.31
C TYR A 28 13.99 10.48 -5.67
N PHE A 29 13.29 9.66 -6.46
CA PHE A 29 13.81 9.21 -7.75
C PHE A 29 13.81 10.32 -8.82
N ALA A 30 12.82 11.22 -8.81
CA ALA A 30 12.83 12.37 -9.71
C ALA A 30 14.02 13.32 -9.44
N THR A 31 14.31 13.60 -8.16
CA THR A 31 15.50 14.41 -7.80
C THR A 31 16.80 13.66 -8.08
N ALA A 32 16.86 12.35 -7.88
CA ALA A 32 18.01 11.52 -8.24
C ALA A 32 18.26 11.53 -9.77
N ALA A 33 17.21 11.66 -10.57
CA ALA A 33 17.28 11.80 -12.02
C ALA A 33 17.58 13.24 -12.48
N GLY A 34 17.82 14.17 -11.55
CA GLY A 34 18.19 15.56 -11.84
C GLY A 34 17.03 16.53 -12.07
N LEU A 35 15.79 16.09 -11.84
CA LEU A 35 14.61 16.95 -11.95
C LEU A 35 14.44 17.80 -10.68
N SER A 36 14.05 19.06 -10.84
CA SER A 36 13.62 19.90 -9.74
C SER A 36 12.20 19.50 -9.31
N VAL A 37 11.96 19.33 -7.98
CA VAL A 37 10.74 18.78 -7.45
C VAL A 37 10.13 19.66 -6.38
N THR A 38 8.81 19.88 -6.44
CA THR A 38 8.01 20.43 -5.33
C THR A 38 6.99 19.40 -4.89
N VAL A 39 7.06 18.96 -3.64
CA VAL A 39 6.05 18.10 -3.00
C VAL A 39 5.05 18.98 -2.26
N ILE A 40 3.77 18.78 -2.54
CA ILE A 40 2.67 19.54 -1.92
C ILE A 40 1.75 18.55 -1.20
N ASP A 41 1.50 18.80 0.09
CA ASP A 41 0.53 18.00 0.85
C ASP A 41 -0.44 18.92 1.61
N ARG A 42 -1.69 18.52 1.70
CA ARG A 42 -2.70 19.23 2.50
C ARG A 42 -2.45 19.13 4.00
N ASP A 43 -1.72 18.08 4.43
CA ASP A 43 -1.39 17.78 5.82
C ASP A 43 0.14 17.68 6.00
N LEU A 44 0.59 16.91 6.99
CA LEU A 44 2.00 16.59 7.22
C LEU A 44 2.42 15.36 6.38
N PRO A 45 3.70 15.22 6.04
CA PRO A 45 4.20 14.03 5.38
C PRO A 45 3.83 12.73 6.12
N ALA A 46 3.50 11.69 5.36
CA ALA A 46 3.08 10.38 5.83
C ALA A 46 1.82 10.35 6.73
N SER A 47 1.08 11.46 6.91
CA SER A 47 -0.07 11.53 7.82
C SER A 47 -1.31 10.73 7.38
N GLY A 48 -1.36 10.32 6.10
CA GLY A 48 -2.45 9.53 5.53
C GLY A 48 -2.30 8.03 5.78
N THR A 49 -2.51 7.22 4.74
CA THR A 49 -2.45 5.75 4.79
C THR A 49 -1.07 5.22 5.20
N SER A 50 0.02 5.91 4.84
CA SER A 50 1.40 5.47 5.11
C SER A 50 1.75 5.38 6.60
N SER A 51 1.07 6.13 7.49
CA SER A 51 1.23 6.02 8.94
C SER A 51 0.24 5.06 9.60
N ARG A 52 -0.62 4.44 8.83
CA ARG A 52 -1.78 3.66 9.31
C ARG A 52 -1.83 2.26 8.74
N CYS A 53 -0.67 1.71 8.42
CA CYS A 53 -0.48 0.39 7.84
C CYS A 53 0.61 -0.38 8.60
N GLU A 54 0.78 -1.61 8.21
CA GLU A 54 1.92 -2.47 8.52
C GLU A 54 3.03 -2.20 7.50
N GLY A 55 4.25 -2.63 7.79
CA GLY A 55 5.42 -2.35 6.94
C GLY A 55 5.72 -3.42 5.88
N ASN A 56 4.72 -3.96 5.24
CA ASN A 56 4.81 -5.13 4.37
C ASN A 56 5.56 -4.88 3.06
N LEU A 57 6.59 -5.69 2.79
CA LEU A 57 7.28 -5.84 1.51
C LEU A 57 7.16 -7.32 1.12
N LEU A 58 6.02 -7.71 0.52
CA LEU A 58 5.67 -9.12 0.33
C LEU A 58 5.61 -9.48 -1.16
N VAL A 59 6.22 -10.60 -1.53
CA VAL A 59 6.00 -11.31 -2.80
C VAL A 59 4.96 -12.43 -2.64
N SER A 60 4.81 -12.91 -1.43
CA SER A 60 4.02 -14.10 -1.07
C SER A 60 2.52 -13.94 -1.26
N ASP A 61 1.98 -12.71 -1.12
CA ASP A 61 0.56 -12.40 -1.26
C ASP A 61 0.17 -11.90 -2.68
N LYS A 62 1.10 -11.97 -3.63
CA LYS A 62 0.88 -11.47 -4.99
C LYS A 62 0.37 -12.55 -5.93
N GLU A 63 -0.63 -12.18 -6.72
CA GLU A 63 -1.03 -12.97 -7.89
C GLU A 63 0.01 -12.85 -9.00
N LEU A 64 0.06 -13.87 -9.87
CA LEU A 64 0.94 -13.86 -11.01
C LEU A 64 0.51 -12.79 -12.01
N GLY A 65 1.44 -11.96 -12.44
CA GLY A 65 1.14 -10.90 -13.39
C GLY A 65 1.89 -9.59 -13.12
N PRO A 66 1.34 -8.47 -13.60
CA PRO A 66 2.02 -7.17 -13.55
C PRO A 66 2.38 -6.70 -12.12
N GLU A 67 1.48 -6.93 -11.14
CA GLU A 67 1.74 -6.53 -9.75
C GLU A 67 2.94 -7.30 -9.17
N LEU A 68 3.04 -8.62 -9.45
CA LEU A 68 4.19 -9.40 -8.99
C LEU A 68 5.49 -8.90 -9.62
N ALA A 69 5.49 -8.61 -10.92
CA ALA A 69 6.67 -8.07 -11.60
C ALA A 69 7.11 -6.72 -10.98
N LEU A 70 6.18 -5.82 -10.72
CA LEU A 70 6.45 -4.56 -10.04
C LEU A 70 6.94 -4.78 -8.60
N THR A 71 6.40 -5.78 -7.89
CA THR A 71 6.84 -6.15 -6.54
C THR A 71 8.28 -6.63 -6.53
N GLN A 72 8.64 -7.56 -7.43
CA GLN A 72 10.01 -8.07 -7.54
C GLN A 72 10.99 -6.96 -7.91
N TYR A 73 10.62 -6.09 -8.85
CA TYR A 73 11.41 -4.92 -9.21
C TYR A 73 11.62 -3.98 -8.03
N SER A 74 10.54 -3.63 -7.31
CA SER A 74 10.60 -2.77 -6.13
C SER A 74 11.44 -3.39 -5.01
N LEU A 75 11.29 -4.68 -4.74
CA LEU A 75 12.07 -5.38 -3.73
C LEU A 75 13.57 -5.37 -4.09
N GLY A 76 13.91 -5.53 -5.36
CA GLY A 76 15.28 -5.35 -5.87
C GLY A 76 15.84 -3.97 -5.58
N LEU A 77 15.01 -2.91 -5.63
CA LEU A 77 15.44 -1.54 -5.25
C LEU A 77 15.61 -1.39 -3.74
N TRP A 78 14.69 -1.93 -2.93
CA TRP A 78 14.80 -1.89 -1.46
C TRP A 78 16.07 -2.59 -0.96
N THR A 79 16.44 -3.71 -1.55
CA THR A 79 17.58 -4.55 -1.15
C THR A 79 18.89 -4.22 -1.90
N GLY A 80 18.82 -3.48 -2.98
CA GLY A 80 19.96 -3.07 -3.82
C GLY A 80 20.26 -1.58 -3.71
N GLU A 81 19.69 -0.76 -4.57
CA GLU A 81 19.99 0.68 -4.65
C GLU A 81 19.75 1.45 -3.34
N LEU A 82 18.75 1.03 -2.56
CA LEU A 82 18.40 1.66 -1.28
C LEU A 82 18.97 0.94 -0.06
N ALA A 83 19.75 -0.12 -0.24
CA ALA A 83 20.29 -0.93 0.86
C ALA A 83 21.16 -0.14 1.84
N GLU A 84 21.89 0.87 1.38
CA GLU A 84 22.70 1.74 2.22
C GLU A 84 21.88 2.50 3.28
N PHE A 85 20.59 2.70 3.02
CA PHE A 85 19.67 3.41 3.91
C PHE A 85 18.82 2.47 4.77
N ALA A 86 18.98 1.16 4.66
CA ALA A 86 18.12 0.15 5.29
C ALA A 86 17.90 0.39 6.79
N ALA A 87 18.95 0.78 7.51
CA ALA A 87 18.87 1.08 8.95
C ALA A 87 18.00 2.31 9.27
N ARG A 88 17.81 3.25 8.31
CA ARG A 88 17.02 4.47 8.52
C ARG A 88 15.53 4.20 8.65
N TRP A 89 15.06 3.11 8.06
CA TRP A 89 13.65 2.73 8.06
C TRP A 89 13.40 1.32 8.63
N GLU A 90 14.34 0.85 9.45
CA GLU A 90 14.21 -0.44 10.16
C GLU A 90 13.89 -1.59 9.17
N PHE A 91 14.66 -1.69 8.08
CA PHE A 91 14.47 -2.79 7.13
C PHE A 91 14.86 -4.13 7.77
N GLU A 92 13.95 -5.08 7.72
CA GLU A 92 14.16 -6.43 8.22
C GLU A 92 13.87 -7.47 7.13
N ALA A 93 14.91 -8.17 6.67
CA ALA A 93 14.79 -9.32 5.78
C ALA A 93 14.44 -10.58 6.60
N LYS A 94 13.28 -10.55 7.28
CA LYS A 94 12.88 -11.60 8.22
C LYS A 94 12.14 -12.77 7.58
N GLY A 95 11.72 -12.64 6.33
CA GLY A 95 10.88 -13.59 5.64
C GLY A 95 9.42 -13.54 6.07
N GLY A 96 8.56 -14.16 5.25
CA GLY A 96 7.13 -14.33 5.50
C GLY A 96 6.75 -15.80 5.64
N ILE A 97 5.76 -16.09 6.47
CA ILE A 97 5.22 -17.44 6.62
C ILE A 97 3.70 -17.40 6.48
N ILE A 98 3.20 -18.15 5.52
CA ILE A 98 1.75 -18.39 5.33
C ILE A 98 1.40 -19.70 6.01
N VAL A 99 0.49 -19.65 6.99
CA VAL A 99 0.10 -20.82 7.80
C VAL A 99 -1.27 -21.33 7.37
N ALA A 100 -1.36 -22.63 7.13
CA ALA A 100 -2.62 -23.33 6.83
C ALA A 100 -3.02 -24.20 8.02
N SER A 101 -4.25 -23.96 8.53
CA SER A 101 -4.84 -24.71 9.68
C SER A 101 -6.01 -25.62 9.27
N ARG A 102 -6.27 -25.76 7.96
CA ARG A 102 -7.31 -26.66 7.40
C ARG A 102 -6.73 -27.41 6.22
N GLU A 103 -7.16 -28.63 5.97
CA GLU A 103 -6.71 -29.44 4.84
C GLU A 103 -6.95 -28.73 3.49
N SER A 104 -8.11 -28.07 3.33
CA SER A 104 -8.41 -27.29 2.13
C SER A 104 -7.42 -26.13 1.92
N SER A 105 -7.03 -25.46 3.01
CA SER A 105 -6.04 -24.37 2.97
C SER A 105 -4.65 -24.89 2.64
N VAL A 106 -4.26 -26.08 3.12
CA VAL A 106 -2.97 -26.73 2.74
C VAL A 106 -2.95 -27.03 1.24
N ALA A 107 -4.04 -27.61 0.71
CA ALA A 107 -4.13 -27.93 -0.72
C ALA A 107 -4.07 -26.66 -1.58
N SER A 108 -4.75 -25.59 -1.18
CA SER A 108 -4.73 -24.29 -1.84
C SER A 108 -3.35 -23.64 -1.79
N LEU A 109 -2.72 -23.61 -0.63
CA LEU A 109 -1.38 -23.07 -0.43
C LEU A 109 -0.34 -23.80 -1.31
N ASN A 110 -0.40 -25.14 -1.35
CA ASN A 110 0.49 -25.93 -2.19
C ASN A 110 0.29 -25.66 -3.69
N ARG A 111 -0.91 -25.33 -4.13
CA ARG A 111 -1.19 -24.96 -5.53
C ARG A 111 -0.61 -23.58 -5.84
N VAL A 112 -0.85 -22.58 -4.98
CA VAL A 112 -0.35 -21.21 -5.12
C VAL A 112 1.18 -21.20 -5.13
N THR A 113 1.82 -21.80 -4.14
CA THR A 113 3.29 -21.84 -4.03
C THR A 113 3.95 -22.54 -5.24
N ARG A 114 3.31 -23.59 -5.79
CA ARG A 114 3.80 -24.24 -7.00
C ARG A 114 3.77 -23.31 -8.20
N ALA A 115 2.67 -22.57 -8.37
CA ALA A 115 2.55 -21.58 -9.44
C ALA A 115 3.57 -20.46 -9.27
N GLN A 116 3.72 -19.90 -8.07
CA GLN A 116 4.69 -18.84 -7.79
C GLN A 116 6.13 -19.26 -8.04
N ARG A 117 6.50 -20.51 -7.69
CA ARG A 117 7.85 -21.06 -8.00
C ARG A 117 8.14 -21.08 -9.50
N SER A 118 7.15 -21.33 -10.36
CA SER A 118 7.36 -21.29 -11.80
C SER A 118 7.64 -19.88 -12.36
N PHE A 119 7.41 -18.85 -11.55
CA PHE A 119 7.73 -17.45 -11.82
C PHE A 119 8.94 -16.93 -11.00
N GLY A 120 9.74 -17.85 -10.45
CA GLY A 120 11.00 -17.51 -9.78
C GLY A 120 10.87 -17.07 -8.31
N ILE A 121 9.68 -17.20 -7.69
CA ILE A 121 9.50 -16.94 -6.26
C ILE A 121 10.02 -18.12 -5.45
N ASN A 122 10.84 -17.84 -4.43
CA ASN A 122 11.39 -18.87 -3.56
C ASN A 122 10.40 -19.23 -2.43
N ALA A 123 9.35 -19.95 -2.76
CA ALA A 123 8.36 -20.43 -1.79
C ALA A 123 8.75 -21.83 -1.27
N ILE A 124 9.01 -21.98 0.00
CA ILE A 124 9.48 -23.22 0.66
C ILE A 124 8.32 -23.80 1.47
N ALA A 125 7.87 -25.01 1.14
CA ALA A 125 6.86 -25.71 1.95
C ALA A 125 7.48 -26.13 3.29
N LEU A 126 6.72 -25.93 4.37
CA LEU A 126 7.09 -26.35 5.72
C LEU A 126 6.04 -27.34 6.24
N ASP A 127 6.51 -28.44 6.80
CA ASP A 127 5.68 -29.29 7.65
C ASP A 127 5.46 -28.64 9.04
N PRO A 128 4.57 -29.18 9.88
CA PRO A 128 4.29 -28.59 11.19
C PRO A 128 5.49 -28.53 12.14
N ASP A 129 6.47 -29.44 12.05
CA ASP A 129 7.64 -29.43 12.91
C ASP A 129 8.63 -28.35 12.46
N GLN A 130 8.91 -28.26 11.17
CA GLN A 130 9.71 -27.19 10.56
C GLN A 130 9.10 -25.80 10.80
N LEU A 131 7.78 -25.68 10.81
CA LEU A 131 7.09 -24.44 11.16
C LEU A 131 7.35 -24.06 12.62
N ARG A 132 7.22 -25.02 13.57
CA ARG A 132 7.46 -24.77 15.01
C ARG A 132 8.93 -24.46 15.32
N GLU A 133 9.86 -25.00 14.58
CA GLU A 133 11.27 -24.61 14.69
C GLU A 133 11.51 -23.14 14.35
N ARG A 134 10.77 -22.60 13.36
CA ARG A 134 10.87 -21.19 12.94
C ARG A 134 10.05 -20.25 13.80
N GLU A 135 8.85 -20.68 14.18
CA GLU A 135 7.90 -19.93 15.00
C GLU A 135 7.44 -20.77 16.20
N PRO A 136 8.23 -20.80 17.29
CA PRO A 136 7.94 -21.67 18.43
C PRO A 136 6.61 -21.43 19.13
N HIS A 137 6.04 -20.24 18.96
CA HIS A 137 4.80 -19.82 19.60
C HIS A 137 3.56 -19.97 18.70
N ILE A 138 3.73 -20.55 17.50
CA ILE A 138 2.62 -20.76 16.57
C ILE A 138 1.62 -21.77 17.11
N THR A 139 0.36 -21.66 16.66
CA THR A 139 -0.70 -22.59 17.05
C THR A 139 -0.33 -24.04 16.75
N PRO A 140 -0.58 -24.99 17.69
CA PRO A 140 -0.40 -26.42 17.43
C PRO A 140 -1.41 -26.97 16.38
N ALA A 141 -2.45 -26.22 16.05
CA ALA A 141 -3.43 -26.60 15.04
C ALA A 141 -2.95 -26.35 13.59
N ALA A 142 -1.75 -25.79 13.39
CA ALA A 142 -1.18 -25.63 12.06
C ALA A 142 -0.89 -26.99 11.41
N LEU A 143 -1.40 -27.18 10.19
CA LEU A 143 -1.23 -28.43 9.42
C LEU A 143 -0.09 -28.34 8.40
N GLY A 144 0.40 -27.14 8.11
CA GLY A 144 1.51 -26.86 7.22
C GLY A 144 1.65 -25.37 6.95
N ALA A 145 2.74 -25.00 6.27
CA ALA A 145 3.00 -23.61 5.95
C ALA A 145 3.81 -23.47 4.66
N ALA A 146 3.94 -22.24 4.19
CA ALA A 146 4.91 -21.85 3.17
C ALA A 146 5.76 -20.69 3.67
N TYR A 147 7.07 -20.81 3.55
CA TYR A 147 8.05 -19.79 3.90
C TYR A 147 8.54 -19.07 2.63
N TYR A 148 8.61 -17.77 2.69
CA TYR A 148 9.06 -16.87 1.63
C TYR A 148 10.22 -16.02 2.14
N PRO A 149 11.47 -16.40 1.84
CA PRO A 149 12.65 -15.68 2.32
C PRO A 149 12.77 -14.24 1.80
N GLU A 150 12.17 -13.92 0.66
CA GLU A 150 12.19 -12.58 0.08
C GLU A 150 11.26 -11.58 0.80
N ASP A 151 10.25 -12.06 1.52
CA ASP A 151 9.37 -11.20 2.27
C ASP A 151 10.14 -10.43 3.34
N SER A 152 9.88 -9.15 3.41
CA SER A 152 10.63 -8.23 4.26
C SER A 152 9.67 -7.22 4.92
N GLN A 153 10.21 -6.40 5.80
CA GLN A 153 9.47 -5.39 6.53
C GLN A 153 10.27 -4.11 6.63
N VAL A 154 9.58 -2.98 6.65
CA VAL A 154 10.11 -1.66 7.00
C VAL A 154 9.18 -0.95 7.98
N GLN A 155 9.67 0.09 8.66
CA GLN A 155 8.79 1.01 9.37
C GLN A 155 8.30 2.09 8.38
N PRO A 156 6.99 2.11 8.03
CA PRO A 156 6.49 2.90 6.91
C PRO A 156 6.67 4.40 7.04
N MET A 157 6.49 4.95 8.25
CA MET A 157 6.65 6.39 8.48
C MET A 157 8.10 6.82 8.37
N LEU A 158 9.03 5.98 8.85
CA LEU A 158 10.48 6.24 8.71
C LEU A 158 10.88 6.17 7.24
N ALA A 159 10.39 5.17 6.50
CA ALA A 159 10.67 5.05 5.08
C ALA A 159 10.20 6.28 4.29
N ALA A 160 8.94 6.71 4.50
CA ALA A 160 8.41 7.90 3.84
C ALA A 160 9.18 9.17 4.22
N GLY A 161 9.43 9.37 5.53
CA GLY A 161 10.14 10.55 6.02
C GLY A 161 11.58 10.65 5.52
N HIS A 162 12.31 9.53 5.51
CA HIS A 162 13.70 9.51 5.05
C HIS A 162 13.82 9.61 3.53
N LEU A 163 12.93 8.98 2.74
CA LEU A 163 12.89 9.18 1.28
C LEU A 163 12.65 10.66 0.96
N LEU A 164 11.73 11.31 1.67
CA LEU A 164 11.46 12.73 1.50
C LEU A 164 12.68 13.58 1.91
N ALA A 165 13.32 13.28 3.04
CA ALA A 165 14.52 13.98 3.49
C ALA A 165 15.65 13.87 2.46
N LEU A 166 15.88 12.67 1.92
CA LEU A 166 16.87 12.45 0.86
C LEU A 166 16.55 13.24 -0.43
N ALA A 167 15.25 13.39 -0.76
CA ALA A 167 14.84 14.25 -1.87
C ALA A 167 15.11 15.74 -1.57
N VAL A 168 14.86 16.20 -0.33
CA VAL A 168 15.16 17.56 0.12
C VAL A 168 16.66 17.84 0.10
N ASP A 169 17.48 16.89 0.53
CA ASP A 169 18.94 17.00 0.46
C ASP A 169 19.45 17.18 -1.00
N ARG A 170 18.66 16.73 -1.99
CA ARG A 170 18.89 16.93 -3.42
C ARG A 170 18.18 18.17 -4.00
N GLY A 171 17.58 19.00 -3.15
CA GLY A 171 16.96 20.26 -3.55
C GLY A 171 15.45 20.24 -3.75
N ALA A 172 14.73 19.17 -3.40
CA ALA A 172 13.28 19.19 -3.40
C ALA A 172 12.72 20.21 -2.39
N THR A 173 11.64 20.88 -2.77
CA THR A 173 10.86 21.74 -1.88
C THR A 173 9.64 21.01 -1.36
N VAL A 174 9.31 21.15 -0.07
CA VAL A 174 8.12 20.57 0.54
C VAL A 174 7.21 21.68 1.04
N VAL A 175 5.93 21.60 0.68
CA VAL A 175 4.88 22.55 1.07
C VAL A 175 3.76 21.76 1.75
N THR A 176 3.63 21.94 3.05
CA THR A 176 2.62 21.27 3.89
C THR A 176 1.48 22.19 4.26
N GLY A 177 0.32 21.64 4.69
CA GLY A 177 -0.86 22.42 5.00
C GLY A 177 -1.45 23.14 3.78
N ALA A 178 -1.19 22.64 2.58
CA ALA A 178 -1.49 23.28 1.31
C ALA A 178 -2.33 22.37 0.39
N PRO A 179 -3.64 22.25 0.65
CA PRO A 179 -4.52 21.51 -0.24
C PRO A 179 -4.50 22.10 -1.66
N VAL A 180 -4.32 21.25 -2.67
CA VAL A 180 -4.51 21.65 -4.07
C VAL A 180 -5.98 21.89 -4.29
N THR A 181 -6.33 23.11 -4.72
CA THR A 181 -7.71 23.54 -4.93
C THR A 181 -8.08 23.68 -6.40
N GLU A 182 -7.08 23.80 -7.29
CA GLU A 182 -7.27 23.96 -8.73
C GLU A 182 -6.06 23.42 -9.49
N VAL A 183 -6.32 22.85 -10.65
CA VAL A 183 -5.32 22.47 -11.64
C VAL A 183 -5.28 23.53 -12.73
N VAL A 184 -4.11 24.11 -12.99
CA VAL A 184 -3.91 25.18 -13.99
C VAL A 184 -3.60 24.57 -15.34
N ARG A 185 -4.27 25.07 -16.39
CA ARG A 185 -4.07 24.64 -17.78
C ARG A 185 -3.54 25.79 -18.65
N THR A 186 -2.72 25.41 -19.63
CA THR A 186 -2.32 26.26 -20.75
C THR A 186 -2.67 25.51 -22.04
N GLY A 187 -3.71 25.93 -22.75
CA GLY A 187 -4.33 25.11 -23.77
C GLY A 187 -4.89 23.82 -23.20
N ASP A 188 -4.58 22.69 -23.82
CA ASP A 188 -5.04 21.37 -23.37
C ASP A 188 -4.11 20.76 -22.30
N ARG A 189 -2.94 21.36 -22.06
CA ARG A 189 -1.95 20.82 -21.14
C ARG A 189 -2.12 21.37 -19.72
N ILE A 190 -1.99 20.51 -18.74
CA ILE A 190 -1.85 20.89 -17.33
C ILE A 190 -0.42 21.39 -17.11
N THR A 191 -0.30 22.58 -16.52
CA THR A 191 0.96 23.28 -16.34
C THR A 191 1.23 23.75 -14.91
N GLY A 192 0.33 23.44 -13.97
CA GLY A 192 0.51 23.81 -12.58
C GLY A 192 -0.70 23.53 -11.70
N VAL A 193 -0.58 23.98 -10.45
CA VAL A 193 -1.64 23.86 -9.45
C VAL A 193 -1.74 25.14 -8.62
N ARG A 194 -2.91 25.39 -8.03
CA ARG A 194 -3.17 26.44 -7.03
C ARG A 194 -3.41 25.85 -5.67
N THR A 195 -2.89 26.54 -4.66
CA THR A 195 -3.07 26.20 -3.26
C THR A 195 -3.22 27.49 -2.43
N PRO A 196 -3.69 27.42 -1.18
CA PRO A 196 -3.65 28.57 -0.28
C PRO A 196 -2.22 29.12 -0.02
N ALA A 197 -1.18 28.31 -0.23
CA ALA A 197 0.23 28.71 -0.08
C ALA A 197 0.81 29.40 -1.33
N GLY A 198 0.03 29.51 -2.42
CA GLY A 198 0.39 30.15 -3.69
C GLY A 198 0.24 29.24 -4.89
N ASP A 199 0.67 29.75 -6.05
CA ASP A 199 0.60 29.07 -7.34
C ASP A 199 1.95 28.40 -7.63
N PHE A 200 1.89 27.18 -8.18
CA PHE A 200 3.05 26.37 -8.55
C PHE A 200 2.91 25.92 -10.00
N ALA A 201 3.98 26.01 -10.76
CA ALA A 201 4.04 25.61 -12.17
C ALA A 201 5.06 24.47 -12.38
N ALA A 202 4.69 23.49 -13.22
CA ALA A 202 5.58 22.40 -13.59
C ALA A 202 5.21 21.79 -14.94
N ALA A 203 6.15 21.07 -15.55
CA ALA A 203 5.90 20.29 -16.76
C ALA A 203 5.15 18.99 -16.46
N HIS A 204 5.35 18.43 -15.26
CA HIS A 204 4.76 17.16 -14.80
C HIS A 204 4.08 17.37 -13.45
N ILE A 205 2.81 17.03 -13.36
CA ILE A 205 2.02 17.05 -12.12
C ILE A 205 1.66 15.62 -11.77
N VAL A 206 2.20 15.08 -10.67
CA VAL A 206 2.00 13.70 -10.23
C VAL A 206 0.95 13.66 -9.13
N ASN A 207 -0.18 13.00 -9.40
CA ASN A 207 -1.21 12.70 -8.42
C ASN A 207 -0.79 11.46 -7.61
N ALA A 208 -0.19 11.67 -6.44
CA ALA A 208 0.19 10.66 -5.47
C ALA A 208 -0.65 10.77 -4.19
N ALA A 209 -1.90 11.24 -4.30
CA ALA A 209 -2.79 11.54 -3.19
C ALA A 209 -3.44 10.28 -2.56
N GLY A 210 -2.96 9.07 -2.89
CA GLY A 210 -3.42 7.81 -2.30
C GLY A 210 -4.92 7.61 -2.47
N THR A 211 -5.64 7.43 -1.38
CA THR A 211 -7.10 7.21 -1.38
C THR A 211 -7.88 8.44 -1.86
N TRP A 212 -7.28 9.63 -1.81
CA TRP A 212 -7.86 10.89 -2.27
C TRP A 212 -7.46 11.24 -3.72
N ALA A 213 -6.85 10.31 -4.44
CA ALA A 213 -6.48 10.52 -5.84
C ALA A 213 -7.66 10.88 -6.76
N PRO A 214 -8.88 10.35 -6.57
CA PRO A 214 -10.05 10.78 -7.35
C PRO A 214 -10.39 12.27 -7.21
N GLU A 215 -10.22 12.83 -5.98
CA GLU A 215 -10.47 14.25 -5.74
C GLU A 215 -9.52 15.13 -6.57
N VAL A 216 -8.23 14.75 -6.61
CA VAL A 216 -7.22 15.45 -7.40
C VAL A 216 -7.46 15.27 -8.91
N ALA A 217 -7.82 14.06 -9.36
CA ALA A 217 -8.13 13.76 -10.75
C ALA A 217 -9.35 14.57 -11.24
N ALA A 218 -10.38 14.72 -10.41
CA ALA A 218 -11.57 15.50 -10.71
C ALA A 218 -11.27 16.99 -10.98
N LEU A 219 -10.26 17.57 -10.30
CA LEU A 219 -9.80 18.94 -10.59
C LEU A 219 -9.25 19.07 -12.02
N ALA A 220 -8.77 17.97 -12.58
CA ALA A 220 -8.30 17.90 -13.96
C ALA A 220 -9.35 17.37 -14.95
N HIS A 221 -10.61 17.22 -14.52
CA HIS A 221 -11.72 16.68 -15.29
C HIS A 221 -11.47 15.27 -15.85
N VAL A 222 -10.75 14.43 -15.09
CA VAL A 222 -10.57 13.01 -15.38
C VAL A 222 -10.96 12.18 -14.17
N ASP A 223 -11.32 10.92 -14.41
CA ASP A 223 -11.72 9.99 -13.36
C ASP A 223 -10.63 8.94 -13.15
N VAL A 224 -10.38 8.61 -11.87
CA VAL A 224 -9.55 7.48 -11.42
C VAL A 224 -10.36 6.69 -10.40
N PRO A 225 -10.70 5.43 -10.62
CA PRO A 225 -11.66 4.68 -9.80
C PRO A 225 -11.02 4.11 -8.52
N VAL A 226 -10.34 4.95 -7.75
CA VAL A 226 -9.75 4.58 -6.46
C VAL A 226 -10.76 4.83 -5.35
N LEU A 227 -11.00 3.83 -4.50
CA LEU A 227 -11.98 3.88 -3.43
C LEU A 227 -11.33 3.66 -2.06
N PRO A 228 -11.87 4.25 -0.97
CA PRO A 228 -11.39 3.98 0.38
C PRO A 228 -11.78 2.58 0.84
N ARG A 229 -10.81 1.78 1.25
CA ARG A 229 -11.01 0.46 1.87
C ARG A 229 -10.43 0.48 3.28
N ARG A 230 -11.31 0.68 4.29
CA ARG A 230 -10.93 0.82 5.69
C ARG A 230 -10.31 -0.47 6.23
N GLY A 231 -9.28 -0.35 7.07
CA GLY A 231 -8.68 -1.47 7.80
C GLY A 231 -8.11 -1.03 9.13
N PHE A 232 -8.17 -1.93 10.12
CA PHE A 232 -7.67 -1.72 11.46
C PHE A 232 -6.39 -2.53 11.73
N VAL A 233 -5.52 -1.97 12.55
CA VAL A 233 -4.33 -2.62 13.12
C VAL A 233 -4.31 -2.37 14.62
N MET A 234 -3.94 -3.39 15.40
CA MET A 234 -3.69 -3.29 16.83
C MET A 234 -2.19 -3.38 17.11
N VAL A 235 -1.76 -2.74 18.18
CA VAL A 235 -0.36 -2.73 18.64
C VAL A 235 -0.32 -3.20 20.08
N THR A 236 0.47 -4.22 20.37
CA THR A 236 0.61 -4.78 21.73
C THR A 236 1.54 -3.94 22.61
N GLU A 237 1.54 -4.23 23.90
CA GLU A 237 2.64 -3.86 24.78
C GLU A 237 3.97 -4.50 24.26
N PRO A 238 5.14 -3.90 24.57
CA PRO A 238 6.42 -4.51 24.22
C PRO A 238 6.58 -5.86 24.92
N LEU A 239 7.01 -6.86 24.16
CA LEU A 239 7.29 -8.23 24.61
C LEU A 239 8.74 -8.58 24.24
N PRO A 240 9.32 -9.62 24.87
CA PRO A 240 10.51 -10.26 24.32
C PRO A 240 10.26 -10.68 22.87
N PRO A 241 11.29 -10.92 22.05
CA PRO A 241 11.12 -11.42 20.69
C PRO A 241 10.35 -12.75 20.66
N MET A 242 9.06 -12.68 20.35
CA MET A 242 8.14 -13.84 20.34
C MET A 242 7.80 -14.30 18.94
N ILE A 243 7.99 -13.44 17.94
CA ILE A 243 7.63 -13.66 16.53
C ILE A 243 8.82 -13.25 15.68
N GLY A 244 9.37 -14.22 14.95
CA GLY A 244 10.59 -14.05 14.16
C GLY A 244 10.35 -13.60 12.73
N HIS A 245 9.18 -13.92 12.18
CA HIS A 245 8.83 -13.68 10.78
C HIS A 245 7.57 -12.83 10.68
N LYS A 246 7.21 -12.44 9.46
CA LYS A 246 5.87 -11.99 9.17
C LYS A 246 4.96 -13.18 8.97
N VAL A 247 3.96 -13.36 9.84
CA VAL A 247 3.13 -14.55 9.84
C VAL A 247 1.67 -14.19 9.55
N TYR A 248 1.05 -14.90 8.63
CA TYR A 248 -0.37 -14.72 8.32
C TYR A 248 -1.03 -16.03 7.89
N ALA A 249 -2.34 -16.08 8.07
CA ALA A 249 -3.14 -17.25 7.71
C ALA A 249 -3.36 -17.32 6.19
N ALA A 250 -3.50 -18.52 5.66
CA ALA A 250 -3.71 -18.74 4.22
C ALA A 250 -4.96 -18.04 3.68
N GLU A 251 -5.97 -17.86 4.51
CA GLU A 251 -7.20 -17.11 4.18
C GLU A 251 -6.94 -15.61 3.91
N TYR A 252 -5.78 -15.10 4.25
CA TYR A 252 -5.38 -13.72 3.93
C TYR A 252 -5.26 -13.52 2.41
N ILE A 253 -4.73 -14.48 1.69
CA ILE A 253 -4.56 -14.41 0.23
C ILE A 253 -5.92 -14.25 -0.45
N ASP A 254 -6.90 -15.08 -0.08
CA ASP A 254 -8.26 -15.00 -0.61
C ASP A 254 -8.90 -13.63 -0.34
N ASN A 255 -8.63 -13.04 0.83
CA ASN A 255 -9.15 -11.73 1.21
C ASN A 255 -8.43 -10.58 0.47
N VAL A 256 -7.17 -10.71 0.08
CA VAL A 256 -6.45 -9.69 -0.71
C VAL A 256 -7.09 -9.54 -2.07
N GLY A 257 -7.32 -10.63 -2.79
CA GLY A 257 -7.98 -10.64 -4.10
C GLY A 257 -9.50 -10.42 -4.05
N SER A 258 -10.12 -10.25 -2.86
CA SER A 258 -11.56 -10.12 -2.74
C SER A 258 -12.06 -8.73 -3.06
N SER A 259 -13.05 -8.61 -3.95
CA SER A 259 -13.80 -7.38 -4.24
C SER A 259 -15.02 -7.16 -3.32
N SER A 260 -15.20 -7.98 -2.27
CA SER A 260 -16.31 -7.82 -1.31
C SER A 260 -16.26 -6.49 -0.56
N ASP A 261 -17.44 -5.89 -0.35
CA ASP A 261 -17.61 -4.66 0.44
C ASP A 261 -17.66 -4.92 1.94
N GLY A 262 -18.06 -6.12 2.33
CA GLY A 262 -18.27 -6.52 3.72
C GLY A 262 -16.97 -6.61 4.53
N LEU A 263 -17.14 -6.63 5.85
CA LEU A 263 -16.03 -6.80 6.78
C LEU A 263 -15.37 -8.17 6.58
N GLN A 264 -14.12 -8.16 6.22
CA GLN A 264 -13.22 -9.31 6.17
C GLN A 264 -12.05 -9.08 7.13
N ALA A 265 -11.57 -10.12 7.78
CA ALA A 265 -10.34 -10.07 8.57
C ALA A 265 -9.60 -11.39 8.51
N SER A 266 -8.31 -11.32 8.31
CA SER A 266 -7.36 -12.44 8.43
C SER A 266 -6.21 -12.00 9.30
N PRO A 267 -5.66 -12.87 10.16
CA PRO A 267 -4.55 -12.49 11.00
C PRO A 267 -3.30 -12.26 10.14
N VAL A 268 -2.71 -11.09 10.32
CA VAL A 268 -1.36 -10.74 9.88
C VAL A 268 -0.63 -10.27 11.13
N VAL A 269 0.44 -10.93 11.50
CA VAL A 269 1.12 -10.69 12.76
C VAL A 269 2.60 -10.49 12.50
N GLU A 270 3.15 -9.40 13.01
CA GLU A 270 4.56 -9.07 12.87
C GLU A 270 5.15 -8.50 14.16
N GLY A 271 6.33 -9.00 14.57
CA GLY A 271 7.14 -8.38 15.62
C GLY A 271 7.89 -7.16 15.08
N THR A 272 8.14 -6.17 15.92
CA THR A 272 8.96 -5.01 15.59
C THR A 272 10.26 -5.01 16.41
N PRO A 273 11.32 -4.30 15.97
CA PRO A 273 12.54 -4.15 16.76
C PRO A 273 12.32 -3.57 18.15
N ALA A 274 11.26 -2.76 18.32
CA ALA A 274 10.87 -2.18 19.62
C ALA A 274 10.16 -3.17 20.57
N GLY A 275 9.94 -4.42 20.13
CA GLY A 275 9.26 -5.47 20.89
C GLY A 275 7.73 -5.43 20.85
N THR A 276 7.13 -4.43 20.24
CA THR A 276 5.67 -4.42 20.00
C THR A 276 5.32 -5.40 18.88
N ILE A 277 4.14 -5.99 18.95
CA ILE A 277 3.60 -6.80 17.87
C ILE A 277 2.49 -6.01 17.19
N LEU A 278 2.56 -5.88 15.86
CA LEU A 278 1.48 -5.38 15.05
C LEU A 278 0.56 -6.53 14.67
N ILE A 279 -0.73 -6.33 14.87
CA ILE A 279 -1.76 -7.33 14.59
C ILE A 279 -2.76 -6.70 13.61
N GLY A 280 -2.71 -7.11 12.38
CA GLY A 280 -3.64 -6.80 11.29
C GLY A 280 -4.35 -8.08 10.84
N SER A 281 -5.10 -8.04 9.83
CA SER A 281 -5.66 -6.87 9.21
C SER A 281 -7.15 -7.09 9.01
N SER A 282 -7.90 -6.02 8.94
CA SER A 282 -9.27 -6.06 8.42
C SER A 282 -9.40 -5.23 7.15
N ARG A 283 -10.49 -5.44 6.43
CA ARG A 283 -10.86 -4.66 5.24
C ARG A 283 -12.36 -4.60 5.08
N GLU A 284 -12.87 -3.43 4.72
CA GLU A 284 -14.28 -3.17 4.46
C GLU A 284 -14.43 -1.88 3.64
N ARG A 285 -15.46 -1.77 2.78
CA ARG A 285 -15.75 -0.55 2.02
C ARG A 285 -16.90 0.20 2.66
N VAL A 286 -16.60 1.19 3.45
CA VAL A 286 -17.53 2.03 4.23
C VAL A 286 -17.30 3.53 3.98
N GLY A 287 -16.75 3.85 2.81
CA GLY A 287 -16.31 5.23 2.51
C GLY A 287 -15.20 5.66 3.47
N PHE A 288 -15.16 6.95 3.78
CA PHE A 288 -14.22 7.55 4.74
C PHE A 288 -14.76 7.55 6.19
N ASP A 289 -15.54 6.53 6.57
CA ASP A 289 -16.02 6.40 7.95
C ASP A 289 -14.85 6.13 8.91
N THR A 290 -14.63 7.05 9.85
CA THR A 290 -13.57 7.00 10.86
C THR A 290 -14.03 6.36 12.18
N THR A 291 -15.27 5.91 12.27
CA THR A 291 -15.82 5.28 13.47
C THR A 291 -15.05 4.00 13.80
N VAL A 292 -14.72 3.81 15.08
CA VAL A 292 -14.04 2.61 15.56
C VAL A 292 -14.98 1.43 15.48
N SER A 293 -14.62 0.40 14.71
CA SER A 293 -15.38 -0.85 14.62
C SER A 293 -14.90 -1.86 15.66
N THR A 294 -15.64 -2.00 16.75
CA THR A 294 -15.36 -3.02 17.78
C THR A 294 -15.54 -4.44 17.21
N ALA A 295 -16.41 -4.62 16.23
CA ALA A 295 -16.58 -5.88 15.51
C ALA A 295 -15.30 -6.26 14.75
N ALA A 296 -14.68 -5.32 14.01
CA ALA A 296 -13.44 -5.53 13.30
C ALA A 296 -12.29 -5.85 14.27
N LEU A 297 -12.12 -5.03 15.33
CA LEU A 297 -11.09 -5.27 16.34
C LEU A 297 -11.26 -6.63 17.03
N GLY A 298 -12.48 -6.99 17.41
CA GLY A 298 -12.78 -8.28 18.03
C GLY A 298 -12.49 -9.46 17.08
N LEU A 299 -12.74 -9.31 15.78
CA LEU A 299 -12.44 -10.33 14.78
C LEU A 299 -10.94 -10.50 14.58
N ILE A 300 -10.19 -9.40 14.46
CA ILE A 300 -8.72 -9.41 14.36
C ILE A 300 -8.11 -10.08 15.60
N ALA A 301 -8.55 -9.69 16.81
CA ALA A 301 -8.04 -10.25 18.06
C ALA A 301 -8.24 -11.76 18.15
N ARG A 302 -9.45 -12.25 17.84
CA ARG A 302 -9.76 -13.70 17.85
C ARG A 302 -8.90 -14.47 16.84
N ASN A 303 -8.77 -13.95 15.65
CA ASN A 303 -8.00 -14.60 14.59
C ASN A 303 -6.50 -14.62 14.91
N ALA A 304 -5.96 -13.54 15.49
CA ALA A 304 -4.56 -13.49 15.92
C ALA A 304 -4.29 -14.46 17.08
N ALA A 305 -5.20 -14.55 18.08
CA ALA A 305 -5.09 -15.51 19.18
C ALA A 305 -5.23 -16.96 18.72
N ALA A 306 -5.98 -17.22 17.65
CA ALA A 306 -6.02 -18.55 17.03
C ALA A 306 -4.71 -18.92 16.33
N LEU A 307 -4.01 -17.94 15.76
CA LEU A 307 -2.71 -18.14 15.11
C LEU A 307 -1.56 -18.23 16.13
N PHE A 308 -1.55 -17.33 17.11
CA PHE A 308 -0.58 -17.26 18.22
C PHE A 308 -1.32 -17.23 19.56
N PRO A 309 -1.51 -18.38 20.25
CA PRO A 309 -2.34 -18.47 21.46
C PRO A 309 -1.94 -17.53 22.60
N PHE A 310 -0.67 -17.16 22.73
CA PHE A 310 -0.21 -16.22 23.77
C PHE A 310 -0.80 -14.82 23.61
N LEU A 311 -1.22 -14.43 22.41
CA LEU A 311 -1.86 -13.14 22.14
C LEU A 311 -3.22 -13.00 22.82
N ALA A 312 -3.87 -14.11 23.22
CA ALA A 312 -5.14 -14.07 23.95
C ALA A 312 -5.05 -13.34 25.31
N THR A 313 -3.87 -13.28 25.91
CA THR A 313 -3.61 -12.62 27.21
C THR A 313 -2.69 -11.41 27.10
N THR A 314 -2.23 -11.08 25.89
CA THR A 314 -1.38 -9.91 25.65
C THR A 314 -2.18 -8.63 25.63
N ARG A 315 -1.66 -7.59 26.27
CA ARG A 315 -2.35 -6.29 26.33
C ARG A 315 -2.16 -5.51 25.04
N ILE A 316 -3.22 -4.86 24.59
CA ILE A 316 -3.19 -3.93 23.45
C ILE A 316 -2.98 -2.52 24.00
N LEU A 317 -1.90 -1.85 23.55
CA LEU A 317 -1.61 -0.47 23.89
C LEU A 317 -2.49 0.51 23.12
N ARG A 318 -2.68 0.24 21.83
CA ARG A 318 -3.44 1.10 20.92
C ARG A 318 -3.91 0.32 19.71
N HIS A 319 -4.86 0.92 19.02
CA HIS A 319 -5.23 0.55 17.66
C HIS A 319 -5.25 1.81 16.80
N TYR A 320 -5.18 1.61 15.50
CA TYR A 320 -5.41 2.65 14.51
C TYR A 320 -6.10 2.05 13.28
N HIS A 321 -6.64 2.91 12.45
CA HIS A 321 -7.21 2.53 11.17
C HIS A 321 -6.72 3.44 10.07
N GLY A 322 -6.78 2.95 8.84
CA GLY A 322 -6.46 3.69 7.63
C GLY A 322 -7.35 3.27 6.48
N PHE A 323 -7.24 4.00 5.39
CA PHE A 323 -8.00 3.75 4.17
C PHE A 323 -7.01 3.33 3.07
N ARG A 324 -7.05 2.05 2.69
CA ARG A 324 -6.28 1.58 1.53
C ARG A 324 -6.87 2.17 0.26
N PRO A 325 -6.05 2.64 -0.68
CA PRO A 325 -6.50 3.12 -1.97
C PRO A 325 -6.87 1.93 -2.89
N TYR A 326 -8.07 1.38 -2.71
CA TYR A 326 -8.57 0.24 -3.45
C TYR A 326 -8.79 0.59 -4.92
N SER A 327 -8.28 -0.24 -5.83
CA SER A 327 -8.55 -0.19 -7.27
C SER A 327 -9.44 -1.37 -7.68
N PRO A 328 -10.46 -1.19 -8.54
CA PRO A 328 -11.41 -2.27 -8.89
C PRO A 328 -10.78 -3.50 -9.54
N ASP A 329 -9.66 -3.33 -10.22
CA ASP A 329 -8.88 -4.38 -10.86
C ASP A 329 -7.66 -4.83 -10.05
N HIS A 330 -7.54 -4.36 -8.81
CA HIS A 330 -6.45 -4.63 -7.88
C HIS A 330 -5.04 -4.20 -8.36
N LEU A 331 -4.94 -3.43 -9.45
CA LEU A 331 -3.67 -2.90 -9.93
C LEU A 331 -3.54 -1.40 -9.63
N PRO A 332 -2.34 -0.91 -9.28
CA PRO A 332 -2.13 0.52 -9.12
C PRO A 332 -2.28 1.27 -10.45
N VAL A 333 -2.59 2.56 -10.36
CA VAL A 333 -2.64 3.47 -11.51
C VAL A 333 -1.34 4.24 -11.57
N ILE A 334 -0.51 3.94 -12.58
CA ILE A 334 0.85 4.50 -12.73
C ILE A 334 1.05 4.94 -14.17
N GLY A 335 1.44 6.20 -14.37
CA GLY A 335 1.79 6.71 -15.69
C GLY A 335 1.11 8.04 -16.04
N PRO A 336 1.39 8.57 -17.26
CA PRO A 336 0.77 9.79 -17.76
C PRO A 336 -0.71 9.56 -18.07
N ASP A 337 -1.54 10.58 -17.89
CA ASP A 337 -2.94 10.54 -18.31
C ASP A 337 -3.12 11.25 -19.65
N PRO A 338 -3.37 10.54 -20.75
CA PRO A 338 -3.52 11.15 -22.07
C PRO A 338 -4.79 12.02 -22.17
N ARG A 339 -5.78 11.81 -21.29
CA ARG A 339 -7.00 12.64 -21.21
C ARG A 339 -6.70 14.02 -20.62
N ALA A 340 -5.58 14.15 -19.89
CA ALA A 340 -5.13 15.37 -19.24
C ALA A 340 -3.60 15.53 -19.37
N PRO A 341 -3.07 15.88 -20.55
CA PRO A 341 -1.64 16.00 -20.79
C PRO A 341 -0.95 16.87 -19.73
N GLY A 342 0.15 16.37 -19.16
CA GLY A 342 0.85 16.97 -18.02
C GLY A 342 0.49 16.39 -16.67
N LEU A 343 -0.65 15.70 -16.54
CA LEU A 343 -1.01 14.93 -15.35
C LEU A 343 -0.45 13.51 -15.43
N TRP A 344 0.05 13.04 -14.30
CA TRP A 344 0.53 11.67 -14.07
C TRP A 344 -0.15 11.10 -12.85
N HIS A 345 -0.32 9.79 -12.80
CA HIS A 345 -0.86 9.11 -11.62
C HIS A 345 0.18 8.21 -10.98
N ALA A 346 0.13 8.13 -9.64
CA ALA A 346 0.89 7.23 -8.79
C ALA A 346 0.01 6.87 -7.58
N CYS A 347 -1.07 6.12 -7.81
CA CYS A 347 -2.10 5.85 -6.80
C CYS A 347 -2.74 4.47 -6.96
N GLY A 348 -3.70 4.11 -6.11
CA GLY A 348 -4.41 2.84 -6.23
C GLY A 348 -3.64 1.59 -5.80
N HIS A 349 -2.55 1.73 -5.05
CA HIS A 349 -1.66 0.62 -4.65
C HIS A 349 -2.22 -0.31 -3.57
N GLU A 350 -3.44 -0.14 -3.14
CA GLU A 350 -4.11 -0.91 -2.08
C GLU A 350 -3.25 -1.14 -0.82
N GLY A 351 -3.10 -2.40 -0.41
CA GLY A 351 -2.24 -2.81 0.72
C GLY A 351 -0.76 -2.92 0.38
N ALA A 352 -0.40 -2.88 -0.90
CA ALA A 352 0.96 -3.08 -1.38
C ALA A 352 1.79 -1.78 -1.49
N GLY A 353 1.17 -0.61 -1.22
CA GLY A 353 1.76 0.69 -1.51
C GLY A 353 3.13 0.95 -0.88
N ILE A 354 3.45 0.36 0.26
CA ILE A 354 4.78 0.47 0.87
C ILE A 354 5.80 -0.24 -0.02
N GLY A 355 5.55 -1.51 -0.32
CA GLY A 355 6.45 -2.33 -1.14
C GLY A 355 6.66 -1.75 -2.55
N LEU A 356 5.57 -1.37 -3.22
CA LEU A 356 5.57 -0.92 -4.61
C LEU A 356 6.05 0.53 -4.80
N SER A 357 6.16 1.33 -3.73
CA SER A 357 6.42 2.78 -3.82
C SER A 357 7.69 3.13 -4.57
N VAL A 358 8.78 2.42 -4.29
CA VAL A 358 10.10 2.74 -4.85
C VAL A 358 10.19 2.36 -6.33
N GLY A 359 9.59 1.23 -6.72
CA GLY A 359 9.46 0.85 -8.14
C GLY A 359 8.62 1.86 -8.91
N THR A 360 7.46 2.25 -8.35
CA THR A 360 6.60 3.29 -8.92
C THR A 360 7.37 4.60 -9.11
N GLY A 361 8.09 5.03 -8.08
CA GLY A 361 8.85 6.29 -8.13
C GLY A 361 9.94 6.28 -9.19
N LYS A 362 10.71 5.19 -9.28
CA LYS A 362 11.80 5.05 -10.26
C LYS A 362 11.28 4.98 -11.69
N LEU A 363 10.27 4.18 -11.95
CA LEU A 363 9.66 4.07 -13.28
C LEU A 363 9.07 5.38 -13.77
N LEU A 364 8.39 6.14 -12.89
CA LEU A 364 7.89 7.47 -13.25
C LEU A 364 9.02 8.46 -13.52
N ALA A 365 10.11 8.45 -12.74
CA ALA A 365 11.26 9.31 -12.98
C ALA A 365 11.90 9.00 -14.34
N GLN A 366 12.05 7.73 -14.71
CA GLN A 366 12.53 7.32 -16.02
C GLN A 366 11.61 7.83 -17.14
N ALA A 367 10.30 7.61 -17.03
CA ALA A 367 9.33 8.06 -18.02
C ALA A 367 9.29 9.61 -18.16
N MET A 368 9.39 10.36 -17.07
CA MET A 368 9.41 11.84 -17.10
C MET A 368 10.69 12.42 -17.71
N THR A 369 11.82 11.70 -17.62
CA THR A 369 13.09 12.11 -18.26
C THR A 369 13.25 11.60 -19.69
N GLY A 370 12.29 10.78 -20.19
CA GLY A 370 12.37 10.12 -21.48
C GLY A 370 13.38 8.98 -21.54
N ALA A 371 13.84 8.49 -20.40
CA ALA A 371 14.64 7.27 -20.31
C ALA A 371 13.77 6.02 -20.55
N GLU A 372 14.41 4.95 -21.02
CA GLU A 372 13.73 3.65 -21.13
C GLU A 372 13.33 3.16 -19.74
N ALA A 373 12.08 2.77 -19.58
CA ALA A 373 11.57 2.27 -18.31
C ALA A 373 12.03 0.81 -18.12
N ASP A 374 12.49 0.48 -16.91
CA ASP A 374 12.94 -0.87 -16.54
C ASP A 374 11.79 -1.91 -16.57
N LEU A 375 10.53 -1.45 -16.51
CA LEU A 375 9.32 -2.26 -16.63
C LEU A 375 8.28 -1.56 -17.50
N ASP A 376 7.50 -2.36 -18.23
CA ASP A 376 6.35 -1.87 -19.00
C ASP A 376 5.25 -1.33 -18.05
N LEU A 377 4.92 -0.06 -18.20
CA LEU A 377 3.85 0.61 -17.45
C LEU A 377 2.45 0.44 -18.05
N THR A 378 2.34 -0.14 -19.25
CA THR A 378 1.06 -0.31 -19.96
C THR A 378 -0.01 -0.99 -19.11
N PRO A 379 0.27 -2.05 -18.33
CA PRO A 379 -0.73 -2.67 -17.48
C PRO A 379 -1.29 -1.76 -16.38
N PHE A 380 -0.53 -0.72 -16.01
CA PHE A 380 -0.88 0.22 -14.94
C PHE A 380 -1.43 1.55 -15.45
N ALA A 381 -1.49 1.72 -16.77
CA ALA A 381 -1.88 2.97 -17.41
C ALA A 381 -3.34 3.37 -17.04
N PRO A 382 -3.62 4.67 -16.80
CA PRO A 382 -4.94 5.14 -16.44
C PRO A 382 -6.01 4.92 -17.52
N GLU A 383 -5.60 4.81 -18.80
CA GLU A 383 -6.53 4.57 -19.93
C GLU A 383 -7.27 3.24 -19.82
N ARG A 384 -6.78 2.26 -19.08
CA ARG A 384 -7.48 0.98 -18.90
C ARG A 384 -8.88 1.13 -18.30
N PHE A 385 -9.15 2.27 -17.67
CA PHE A 385 -10.46 2.63 -17.13
C PHE A 385 -11.28 3.54 -18.05
N ALA A 386 -10.80 3.91 -19.24
CA ALA A 386 -11.50 4.81 -20.15
C ALA A 386 -12.83 4.22 -20.69
N ALA A 387 -12.98 2.90 -20.68
CA ALA A 387 -14.20 2.19 -21.06
C ALA A 387 -15.22 2.02 -19.91
N GLY A 388 -15.01 2.69 -18.77
CA GLY A 388 -15.75 2.47 -17.52
C GLY A 388 -15.07 1.37 -16.66
N PRO A 389 -15.34 1.31 -15.35
CA PRO A 389 -14.82 0.23 -14.51
C PRO A 389 -15.28 -1.11 -15.06
N PRO A 390 -14.45 -2.17 -14.98
CA PRO A 390 -14.89 -3.51 -15.34
C PRO A 390 -16.15 -3.84 -14.55
N ALA A 391 -17.16 -4.44 -15.22
CA ALA A 391 -18.40 -4.80 -14.58
C ALA A 391 -18.10 -5.64 -13.34
N THR A 392 -18.40 -5.10 -12.16
CA THR A 392 -18.34 -5.88 -10.92
C THR A 392 -19.28 -7.07 -11.10
N GLU A 393 -18.79 -8.30 -10.92
CA GLU A 393 -19.66 -9.46 -10.88
C GLU A 393 -20.82 -9.17 -9.91
N PRO A 394 -22.08 -9.49 -10.30
CA PRO A 394 -23.21 -9.26 -9.41
C PRO A 394 -22.99 -10.03 -8.11
N ALA A 395 -23.19 -9.34 -6.98
CA ALA A 395 -23.11 -9.96 -5.66
C ALA A 395 -23.93 -11.28 -5.65
N PRO A 396 -23.39 -12.36 -5.09
CA PRO A 396 -24.14 -13.60 -4.98
C PRO A 396 -25.45 -13.31 -4.23
N ALA A 397 -26.58 -13.76 -4.81
CA ALA A 397 -27.91 -13.55 -4.27
C ALA A 397 -27.94 -13.90 -2.78
N ALA A 398 -28.48 -12.99 -1.98
CA ALA A 398 -28.62 -13.16 -0.54
C ALA A 398 -29.24 -14.55 -0.24
N ALA A 399 -28.52 -15.33 0.56
CA ALA A 399 -29.00 -16.63 1.03
C ALA A 399 -30.32 -16.43 1.75
N THR A 400 -31.35 -17.12 1.25
CA THR A 400 -32.68 -17.12 1.75
C THR A 400 -32.67 -17.41 3.25
N THR A 401 -33.25 -16.51 4.02
CA THR A 401 -33.49 -16.63 5.46
C THR A 401 -34.25 -17.93 5.74
N ILE A 402 -33.70 -18.81 6.54
CA ILE A 402 -34.38 -19.98 7.08
C ILE A 402 -35.41 -19.46 8.10
N PRO A 403 -36.70 -19.83 8.02
CA PRO A 403 -37.67 -19.45 9.03
C PRO A 403 -37.30 -20.12 10.36
N GLN A 404 -37.29 -19.34 11.44
CA GLN A 404 -37.26 -19.90 12.80
C GLN A 404 -38.58 -20.64 13.05
N GLU A 405 -38.49 -21.92 13.29
CA GLU A 405 -39.62 -22.69 13.88
C GLU A 405 -39.84 -22.18 15.31
N GLU A 406 -41.02 -21.62 15.55
CA GLU A 406 -41.55 -21.40 16.89
C GLU A 406 -41.76 -22.77 17.56
N THR A 407 -40.99 -23.04 18.60
CA THR A 407 -41.29 -24.12 19.53
C THR A 407 -42.24 -23.62 20.60
N ALA A 408 -43.43 -24.22 20.65
CA ALA A 408 -44.44 -24.10 21.71
C ALA A 408 -43.95 -24.69 23.04
#